data_da7b80b431ac84fa17fd9d1fb86cf251
#
_entry.id   da7b80b431ac84fa17fd9d1fb86cf251
#
_cell.length_a   1.000
_cell.length_b   1.000
_cell.length_c   1.000
_cell.angle_alpha   90.00
_cell.angle_beta   90.00
_cell.angle_gamma   90.00
#
_symmetry.space_group_name_H-M   'P 1'
#
loop_
_entity.id
_entity.type
_entity.pdbx_description
1 polymer ?
#
loop_
_entity_poly.entity_id
_entity_poly.type
_entity_poly.pdbx_seq_one_letter_code
_entity_poly.pdbx_strand_id
1 'polypeptide(L)'
;MRDHFEVLRCGVIDKRTEIHHLLESLDMRPEETAFIGDMRHDIDAGKAAGVIAIATCTGYETAAQLMTAAPDFLVPDLSRLPSLLGLRRLSRTEIPVSTVGALILNERDELLLIRTHKWSHRWGIPGGKIKRGETCEQALIREIDEETGLRLRDVQFIMVQDCIEPPEFQRSAHFLLLNYLACTADQNPQVILNEEAQAFTWLPLAKALQLELNIPTRVLIDECVRRGLLR
;
A
#
# COMPACT_ATOMS: atom_id res chain seq x y z
N MET A 1 15.76 9.58 5.55
CA MET A 1 15.06 10.56 6.44
C MET A 1 15.30 12.00 5.98
N ARG A 2 16.53 12.39 5.57
CA ARG A 2 16.81 13.76 5.05
C ARG A 2 15.95 14.16 3.85
N ASP A 3 15.65 13.22 2.96
CA ASP A 3 14.92 13.46 1.70
C ASP A 3 13.43 13.83 1.88
N HIS A 4 12.95 13.90 3.13
CA HIS A 4 11.58 14.28 3.46
C HIS A 4 11.48 15.68 4.10
N PHE A 5 12.60 16.36 4.23
CA PHE A 5 12.66 17.71 4.80
C PHE A 5 13.27 18.67 3.80
N GLU A 6 12.66 19.81 3.62
CA GLU A 6 13.19 20.89 2.77
C GLU A 6 14.43 21.50 3.36
N VAL A 7 14.41 21.76 4.66
CA VAL A 7 15.53 22.28 5.43
C VAL A 7 15.71 21.50 6.73
N LEU A 8 16.97 21.21 7.09
CA LEU A 8 17.34 20.63 8.36
C LEU A 8 18.34 21.55 9.07
N ARG A 9 17.96 22.04 10.26
CA ARG A 9 18.82 22.85 11.13
C ARG A 9 19.16 22.09 12.39
N CYS A 10 20.44 22.03 12.73
CA CYS A 10 20.95 21.37 13.94
C CYS A 10 21.73 22.37 14.80
N GLY A 11 21.78 22.12 16.11
CA GLY A 11 22.54 22.95 17.04
C GLY A 11 21.93 24.33 17.29
N VAL A 12 20.61 24.47 17.11
CA VAL A 12 19.89 25.73 17.36
C VAL A 12 19.90 26.04 18.87
N ILE A 13 20.48 27.20 19.23
CA ILE A 13 20.56 27.66 20.62
C ILE A 13 19.31 28.46 20.99
N ASP A 14 18.85 29.36 20.13
CA ASP A 14 17.63 30.15 20.33
C ASP A 14 16.63 29.86 19.19
N LYS A 15 15.59 29.13 19.51
CA LYS A 15 14.54 28.75 18.56
C LYS A 15 13.74 29.94 18.05
N ARG A 16 13.60 31.01 18.85
CA ARG A 16 12.85 32.22 18.46
C ARG A 16 13.52 32.90 17.27
N THR A 17 14.82 33.13 17.35
CA THR A 17 15.59 33.73 16.27
C THR A 17 15.58 32.83 15.02
N GLU A 18 15.74 31.52 15.22
CA GLU A 18 15.78 30.57 14.09
C GLU A 18 14.44 30.46 13.38
N ILE A 19 13.31 30.52 14.08
CA ILE A 19 11.99 30.54 13.42
C ILE A 19 11.86 31.74 12.49
N HIS A 20 12.26 32.94 12.91
CA HIS A 20 12.25 34.13 12.05
C HIS A 20 13.13 33.96 10.83
N HIS A 21 14.35 33.45 10.99
CA HIS A 21 15.27 33.18 9.87
C HIS A 21 14.69 32.17 8.88
N LEU A 22 14.00 31.13 9.38
CA LEU A 22 13.35 30.15 8.51
C LEU A 22 12.18 30.74 7.74
N LEU A 23 11.33 31.54 8.39
CA LEU A 23 10.23 32.25 7.74
C LEU A 23 10.73 33.15 6.60
N GLU A 24 11.77 33.95 6.86
CA GLU A 24 12.38 34.80 5.86
C GLU A 24 13.04 34.00 4.72
N SER A 25 13.84 32.98 5.04
CA SER A 25 14.59 32.20 4.04
C SER A 25 13.71 31.37 3.12
N LEU A 26 12.52 30.99 3.58
CA LEU A 26 11.55 30.16 2.85
C LEU A 26 10.37 30.97 2.31
N ASP A 27 10.38 32.30 2.47
CA ASP A 27 9.29 33.22 2.08
C ASP A 27 7.92 32.76 2.63
N MET A 28 7.90 32.38 3.92
CA MET A 28 6.72 31.83 4.58
C MET A 28 6.03 32.91 5.42
N ARG A 29 4.71 32.96 5.37
CA ARG A 29 3.91 33.85 6.21
C ARG A 29 3.69 33.24 7.60
N PRO A 30 3.90 33.98 8.71
CA PRO A 30 3.74 33.44 10.06
C PRO A 30 2.38 32.83 10.30
N GLU A 31 1.29 33.49 9.84
CA GLU A 31 -0.09 33.05 10.03
C GLU A 31 -0.45 31.76 9.26
N GLU A 32 0.38 31.36 8.29
CA GLU A 32 0.23 30.11 7.53
C GLU A 32 1.24 29.05 7.94
N THR A 33 2.04 29.35 8.96
CA THR A 33 3.11 28.46 9.43
C THR A 33 2.77 27.91 10.81
N ALA A 34 3.02 26.61 11.00
CA ALA A 34 2.86 25.96 12.30
C ALA A 34 4.24 25.55 12.86
N PHE A 35 4.49 25.86 14.13
CA PHE A 35 5.62 25.39 14.89
C PHE A 35 5.16 24.36 15.92
N ILE A 36 5.83 23.20 15.94
CA ILE A 36 5.42 22.06 16.76
C ILE A 36 6.53 21.76 17.77
N GLY A 37 6.16 21.68 19.04
CA GLY A 37 7.10 21.37 20.11
C GLY A 37 6.46 20.58 21.24
N ASP A 38 7.29 20.00 22.10
CA ASP A 38 6.90 19.15 23.22
C ASP A 38 7.28 19.77 24.59
N MET A 39 7.71 21.03 24.56
CA MET A 39 8.08 21.80 25.76
C MET A 39 7.48 23.20 25.71
N ARG A 40 7.21 23.79 26.91
CA ARG A 40 6.63 25.14 27.00
C ARG A 40 7.45 26.20 26.27
N HIS A 41 8.77 26.15 26.36
CA HIS A 41 9.62 27.13 25.66
C HIS A 41 9.51 27.02 24.12
N ASP A 42 9.13 25.87 23.56
CA ASP A 42 8.82 25.73 22.14
C ASP A 42 7.56 26.51 21.77
N ILE A 43 6.53 26.36 22.60
CA ILE A 43 5.26 27.08 22.42
C ILE A 43 5.48 28.59 22.55
N ASP A 44 6.23 29.02 23.55
CA ASP A 44 6.59 30.44 23.74
C ASP A 44 7.38 30.99 22.54
N ALA A 45 8.30 30.19 21.98
CA ALA A 45 9.08 30.57 20.78
C ALA A 45 8.19 30.70 19.54
N GLY A 46 7.29 29.76 19.29
CA GLY A 46 6.34 29.81 18.19
C GLY A 46 5.40 31.03 18.29
N LYS A 47 4.85 31.26 19.46
CA LYS A 47 3.97 32.43 19.71
C LYS A 47 4.72 33.76 19.54
N ALA A 48 5.95 33.84 20.02
CA ALA A 48 6.78 35.06 19.83
C ALA A 48 7.06 35.33 18.36
N ALA A 49 7.17 34.32 17.53
CA ALA A 49 7.35 34.44 16.08
C ALA A 49 6.02 34.67 15.31
N GLY A 50 4.87 34.68 15.99
CA GLY A 50 3.56 34.88 15.38
C GLY A 50 3.05 33.68 14.57
N VAL A 51 3.65 32.51 14.71
CA VAL A 51 3.22 31.29 14.05
C VAL A 51 2.21 30.49 14.88
N ILE A 52 1.48 29.57 14.27
CA ILE A 52 0.55 28.68 14.97
C ILE A 52 1.37 27.74 15.85
N ALA A 53 1.22 27.82 17.17
CA ALA A 53 1.96 27.01 18.13
C ALA A 53 1.20 25.73 18.49
N ILE A 54 1.74 24.58 18.10
CA ILE A 54 1.14 23.26 18.38
C ILE A 54 1.98 22.52 19.41
N ALA A 55 1.38 22.19 20.56
CA ALA A 55 2.01 21.36 21.57
C ALA A 55 1.74 19.87 21.31
N THR A 56 2.75 19.02 21.50
CA THR A 56 2.62 17.55 21.45
C THR A 56 3.02 16.91 22.77
N CYS A 57 2.20 15.95 23.25
CA CYS A 57 2.41 15.28 24.54
C CYS A 57 3.43 14.11 24.44
N THR A 58 4.41 14.18 23.54
CA THR A 58 5.40 13.12 23.31
C THR A 58 6.73 13.35 24.07
N GLY A 59 6.89 14.50 24.72
CA GLY A 59 8.10 14.88 25.45
C GLY A 59 7.99 14.69 26.97
N TYR A 60 8.84 15.43 27.68
CA TYR A 60 8.94 15.33 29.14
C TYR A 60 7.86 16.11 29.91
N GLU A 61 7.25 17.12 29.28
CA GLU A 61 6.24 17.94 29.94
C GLU A 61 4.84 17.35 29.76
N THR A 62 4.07 17.38 30.84
CA THR A 62 2.69 16.90 30.83
C THR A 62 1.76 17.85 30.05
N ALA A 63 0.63 17.35 29.60
CA ALA A 63 -0.40 18.18 28.95
C ALA A 63 -0.80 19.42 29.79
N ALA A 64 -0.90 19.25 31.11
CA ALA A 64 -1.22 20.37 32.03
C ALA A 64 -0.11 21.44 32.04
N GLN A 65 1.16 21.04 32.00
CA GLN A 65 2.28 21.96 31.93
C GLN A 65 2.34 22.68 30.59
N LEU A 66 2.18 21.95 29.48
CA LEU A 66 2.13 22.54 28.12
C LEU A 66 1.02 23.57 27.98
N MET A 67 -0.16 23.30 28.55
CA MET A 67 -1.28 24.23 28.54
C MET A 67 -1.01 25.55 29.26
N THR A 68 -0.04 25.63 30.18
CA THR A 68 0.35 26.91 30.82
C THR A 68 1.00 27.90 29.87
N ALA A 69 1.60 27.42 28.77
CA ALA A 69 2.12 28.24 27.66
C ALA A 69 1.03 28.66 26.65
N ALA A 70 -0.21 28.23 26.87
CA ALA A 70 -1.38 28.51 26.01
C ALA A 70 -1.12 28.25 24.52
N PRO A 71 -0.80 27.01 24.11
CA PRO A 71 -0.65 26.65 22.70
C PRO A 71 -1.98 26.85 21.94
N ASP A 72 -1.91 27.12 20.64
CA ASP A 72 -3.13 27.19 19.81
C ASP A 72 -3.79 25.82 19.69
N PHE A 73 -2.98 24.75 19.66
CA PHE A 73 -3.48 23.36 19.66
C PHE A 73 -2.61 22.47 20.57
N LEU A 74 -3.25 21.51 21.23
CA LEU A 74 -2.60 20.43 21.96
C LEU A 74 -3.00 19.09 21.34
N VAL A 75 -2.02 18.32 20.93
CA VAL A 75 -2.22 16.98 20.34
C VAL A 75 -1.49 15.89 21.14
N PRO A 76 -2.08 14.69 21.27
CA PRO A 76 -1.42 13.61 22.01
C PRO A 76 -0.11 13.18 21.35
N ASP A 77 -0.04 13.19 20.02
CA ASP A 77 1.12 12.84 19.21
C ASP A 77 1.00 13.41 17.79
N LEU A 78 2.07 13.28 16.99
CA LEU A 78 2.14 13.79 15.62
C LEU A 78 1.18 13.12 14.64
N SER A 79 0.57 11.97 14.98
CA SER A 79 -0.39 11.28 14.09
C SER A 79 -1.68 12.08 13.90
N ARG A 80 -1.95 13.04 14.78
CA ARG A 80 -3.12 13.92 14.71
C ARG A 80 -2.95 15.14 13.82
N LEU A 81 -1.70 15.49 13.48
CA LEU A 81 -1.41 16.67 12.66
C LEU A 81 -2.08 16.67 11.28
N PRO A 82 -2.11 15.57 10.51
CA PRO A 82 -2.78 15.56 9.21
C PRO A 82 -4.25 15.97 9.31
N SER A 83 -4.95 15.50 10.35
CA SER A 83 -6.35 15.85 10.58
C SER A 83 -6.51 17.30 11.04
N LEU A 84 -5.64 17.78 11.94
CA LEU A 84 -5.66 19.15 12.46
C LEU A 84 -5.39 20.17 11.35
N LEU A 85 -4.44 19.87 10.46
CA LEU A 85 -4.06 20.75 9.35
C LEU A 85 -4.97 20.62 8.12
N GLY A 86 -6.09 19.89 8.23
CA GLY A 86 -6.97 19.65 7.10
C GLY A 86 -6.35 18.78 6.00
N LEU A 87 -5.19 18.20 6.27
CA LEU A 87 -4.54 17.27 5.35
C LEU A 87 -5.31 15.94 5.40
N ARG A 88 -6.14 15.72 4.42
CA ARG A 88 -6.89 14.47 4.30
C ARG A 88 -5.90 13.33 4.06
N ARG A 89 -5.68 12.53 5.09
CA ARG A 89 -5.01 11.25 4.90
C ARG A 89 -5.97 10.38 4.11
N LEU A 90 -5.67 10.15 2.85
CA LEU A 90 -6.39 9.13 2.09
C LEU A 90 -6.29 7.83 2.89
N SER A 91 -7.42 7.29 3.32
CA SER A 91 -7.45 6.00 3.98
C SER A 91 -7.00 4.93 2.99
N ARG A 92 -6.49 3.80 3.47
CA ARG A 92 -6.16 2.67 2.56
C ARG A 92 -7.37 2.19 1.75
N THR A 93 -8.58 2.53 2.19
CA THR A 93 -9.83 2.24 1.48
C THR A 93 -10.18 3.26 0.40
N GLU A 94 -9.53 4.45 0.41
CA GLU A 94 -9.77 5.50 -0.60
C GLU A 94 -8.80 5.45 -1.79
N ILE A 95 -7.81 4.56 -1.74
CA ILE A 95 -6.82 4.39 -2.81
C ILE A 95 -6.95 2.97 -3.36
N PRO A 96 -7.06 2.81 -4.69
CA PRO A 96 -6.99 1.48 -5.28
C PRO A 96 -5.69 0.77 -4.93
N VAL A 97 -5.76 -0.50 -4.59
CA VAL A 97 -4.60 -1.33 -4.27
C VAL A 97 -4.11 -1.99 -5.54
N SER A 98 -2.91 -1.66 -5.99
CA SER A 98 -2.28 -2.33 -7.12
C SER A 98 -1.80 -3.72 -6.72
N THR A 99 -2.23 -4.72 -7.50
CA THR A 99 -1.85 -6.13 -7.31
C THR A 99 -1.41 -6.74 -8.63
N VAL A 100 -0.64 -7.81 -8.54
CA VAL A 100 -0.24 -8.66 -9.66
C VAL A 100 -0.80 -10.05 -9.47
N GLY A 101 -1.10 -10.73 -10.57
CA GLY A 101 -1.49 -12.14 -10.55
C GLY A 101 -1.23 -12.79 -11.90
N ALA A 102 -1.07 -14.12 -11.93
CA ALA A 102 -0.84 -14.84 -13.16
C ALA A 102 -1.70 -16.09 -13.32
N LEU A 103 -2.25 -16.29 -14.53
CA LEU A 103 -2.57 -17.62 -15.02
C LEU A 103 -1.26 -18.36 -15.29
N ILE A 104 -1.04 -19.48 -14.65
CA ILE A 104 0.20 -20.27 -14.78
C ILE A 104 -0.14 -21.58 -15.46
N LEU A 105 0.58 -21.90 -16.54
CA LEU A 105 0.50 -23.15 -17.28
C LEU A 105 1.65 -24.08 -16.90
N ASN A 106 1.34 -25.36 -16.76
CA ASN A 106 2.36 -26.39 -16.73
C ASN A 106 2.65 -26.94 -18.16
N GLU A 107 3.56 -27.91 -18.29
CA GLU A 107 3.91 -28.53 -19.59
C GLU A 107 2.77 -29.31 -20.27
N ARG A 108 1.66 -29.55 -19.55
CA ARG A 108 0.46 -30.23 -20.09
C ARG A 108 -0.64 -29.23 -20.48
N ASP A 109 -0.33 -27.93 -20.54
CA ASP A 109 -1.30 -26.85 -20.77
C ASP A 109 -2.42 -26.83 -19.71
N GLU A 110 -2.15 -27.30 -18.48
CA GLU A 110 -3.08 -27.19 -17.37
C GLU A 110 -2.84 -25.90 -16.60
N LEU A 111 -3.93 -25.24 -16.20
CA LEU A 111 -3.95 -24.02 -15.42
C LEU A 111 -3.84 -24.32 -13.92
N LEU A 112 -2.96 -23.60 -13.22
CA LEU A 112 -2.94 -23.57 -11.77
C LEU A 112 -4.07 -22.67 -11.26
N LEU A 113 -4.89 -23.24 -10.40
CA LEU A 113 -5.88 -22.50 -9.63
C LEU A 113 -5.65 -22.75 -8.16
N ILE A 114 -5.79 -21.69 -7.35
CA ILE A 114 -5.73 -21.74 -5.88
C ILE A 114 -7.08 -21.31 -5.30
N ARG A 115 -7.42 -21.86 -4.13
CA ARG A 115 -8.63 -21.49 -3.42
C ARG A 115 -8.26 -20.78 -2.12
N THR A 116 -8.80 -19.59 -1.89
CA THR A 116 -8.47 -18.77 -0.73
C THR A 116 -9.70 -18.33 0.05
N HIS A 117 -9.54 -18.12 1.37
CA HIS A 117 -10.61 -17.57 2.21
C HIS A 117 -11.04 -16.18 1.77
N LYS A 118 -10.06 -15.34 1.37
CA LYS A 118 -10.29 -13.93 1.03
C LYS A 118 -11.31 -13.74 -0.08
N TRP A 119 -11.43 -14.70 -1.00
CA TRP A 119 -12.33 -14.72 -2.13
C TRP A 119 -13.53 -15.66 -1.93
N SER A 120 -14.04 -15.72 -0.71
CA SER A 120 -15.23 -16.54 -0.34
C SER A 120 -15.11 -18.00 -0.81
N HIS A 121 -13.93 -18.58 -0.62
CA HIS A 121 -13.60 -19.95 -1.02
C HIS A 121 -13.70 -20.24 -2.52
N ARG A 122 -13.75 -19.21 -3.37
CA ARG A 122 -13.71 -19.39 -4.82
C ARG A 122 -12.29 -19.67 -5.30
N TRP A 123 -12.24 -20.30 -6.46
CA TRP A 123 -10.97 -20.56 -7.14
C TRP A 123 -10.51 -19.30 -7.89
N GLY A 124 -9.23 -19.03 -7.83
CA GLY A 124 -8.59 -17.90 -8.47
C GLY A 124 -7.16 -18.19 -8.86
N ILE A 125 -6.47 -17.17 -9.33
CA ILE A 125 -5.06 -17.22 -9.65
C ILE A 125 -4.23 -16.79 -8.44
N PRO A 126 -2.98 -17.30 -8.30
CA PRO A 126 -2.04 -16.78 -7.30
C PRO A 126 -1.57 -15.38 -7.65
N GLY A 127 -1.23 -14.61 -6.60
CA GLY A 127 -0.75 -13.24 -6.72
C GLY A 127 -1.09 -12.36 -5.54
N GLY A 128 -0.51 -11.16 -5.50
CA GLY A 128 -0.68 -10.28 -4.37
C GLY A 128 -0.30 -8.84 -4.65
N LYS A 129 0.04 -8.09 -3.60
CA LYS A 129 0.25 -6.64 -3.67
C LYS A 129 1.64 -6.29 -4.16
N ILE A 130 1.72 -5.23 -4.96
CA ILE A 130 3.00 -4.61 -5.29
C ILE A 130 3.48 -3.84 -4.06
N LYS A 131 4.69 -4.13 -3.58
CA LYS A 131 5.35 -3.40 -2.50
C LYS A 131 6.04 -2.16 -3.07
N ARG A 132 6.21 -1.13 -2.23
CA ARG A 132 6.92 0.09 -2.64
C ARG A 132 8.36 -0.25 -3.07
N GLY A 133 8.74 0.19 -4.27
CA GLY A 133 10.07 -0.03 -4.83
C GLY A 133 10.21 -1.27 -5.69
N GLU A 134 9.16 -2.11 -5.80
CA GLU A 134 9.14 -3.25 -6.72
C GLU A 134 8.59 -2.85 -8.09
N THR A 135 9.13 -3.42 -9.15
CA THR A 135 8.45 -3.47 -10.44
C THR A 135 7.30 -4.48 -10.39
N CYS A 136 6.36 -4.40 -11.35
CA CYS A 136 5.25 -5.37 -11.41
C CYS A 136 5.74 -6.81 -11.58
N GLU A 137 6.77 -7.03 -12.38
CA GLU A 137 7.37 -8.37 -12.58
C GLU A 137 8.08 -8.88 -11.32
N GLN A 138 8.81 -8.03 -10.61
CA GLN A 138 9.45 -8.40 -9.34
C GLN A 138 8.40 -8.79 -8.30
N ALA A 139 7.32 -8.01 -8.20
CA ALA A 139 6.20 -8.33 -7.31
C ALA A 139 5.53 -9.66 -7.69
N LEU A 140 5.30 -9.90 -9.00
CA LEU A 140 4.72 -11.14 -9.49
C LEU A 140 5.59 -12.36 -9.13
N ILE A 141 6.86 -12.32 -9.45
CA ILE A 141 7.80 -13.43 -9.17
C ILE A 141 7.82 -13.73 -7.67
N ARG A 142 7.93 -12.68 -6.83
CA ARG A 142 7.94 -12.84 -5.37
C ARG A 142 6.62 -13.43 -4.84
N GLU A 143 5.47 -12.90 -5.26
CA GLU A 143 4.16 -13.40 -4.79
C GLU A 143 3.93 -14.86 -5.19
N ILE A 144 4.29 -15.23 -6.44
CA ILE A 144 4.13 -16.61 -6.90
C ILE A 144 5.05 -17.56 -6.13
N ASP A 145 6.30 -17.16 -5.86
CA ASP A 145 7.23 -17.94 -5.04
C ASP A 145 6.72 -18.06 -3.59
N GLU A 146 6.29 -16.95 -2.97
CA GLU A 146 5.77 -16.92 -1.60
C GLU A 146 4.48 -17.75 -1.43
N GLU A 147 3.57 -17.75 -2.42
CA GLU A 147 2.27 -18.45 -2.32
C GLU A 147 2.31 -19.91 -2.82
N THR A 148 3.21 -20.24 -3.73
CA THR A 148 3.18 -21.55 -4.42
C THR A 148 4.52 -22.26 -4.50
N GLY A 149 5.64 -21.60 -4.20
CA GLY A 149 6.99 -22.13 -4.37
C GLY A 149 7.40 -22.31 -5.84
N LEU A 150 6.64 -21.77 -6.79
CA LEU A 150 6.91 -21.97 -8.22
C LEU A 150 7.81 -20.88 -8.79
N ARG A 151 8.65 -21.29 -9.73
CA ARG A 151 9.41 -20.37 -10.58
C ARG A 151 8.72 -20.23 -11.93
N LEU A 152 8.69 -19.00 -12.44
CA LEU A 152 8.03 -18.65 -13.68
C LEU A 152 9.02 -18.51 -14.83
N ARG A 153 8.55 -18.81 -16.06
CA ARG A 153 9.16 -18.47 -17.34
C ARG A 153 8.08 -17.93 -18.29
N ASP A 154 8.49 -17.30 -19.35
CA ASP A 154 7.62 -16.78 -20.43
C ASP A 154 6.51 -15.87 -19.89
N VAL A 155 6.87 -14.99 -18.95
CA VAL A 155 5.93 -14.05 -18.30
C VAL A 155 5.46 -13.02 -19.30
N GLN A 156 4.15 -13.01 -19.58
CA GLN A 156 3.51 -12.09 -20.52
C GLN A 156 2.44 -11.28 -19.82
N PHE A 157 2.52 -9.95 -19.91
CA PHE A 157 1.45 -9.06 -19.45
C PHE A 157 0.22 -9.19 -20.36
N ILE A 158 -0.94 -9.37 -19.77
CA ILE A 158 -2.21 -9.53 -20.49
C ILE A 158 -3.06 -8.26 -20.41
N MET A 159 -3.43 -7.84 -19.20
CA MET A 159 -4.34 -6.71 -19.03
C MET A 159 -4.26 -6.08 -17.65
N VAL A 160 -4.70 -4.85 -17.55
CA VAL A 160 -5.14 -4.26 -16.28
C VAL A 160 -6.64 -4.46 -16.17
N GLN A 161 -7.11 -4.84 -15.00
CA GLN A 161 -8.53 -5.00 -14.71
C GLN A 161 -8.89 -4.20 -13.47
N ASP A 162 -9.91 -3.35 -13.59
CA ASP A 162 -10.54 -2.71 -12.43
C ASP A 162 -11.39 -3.73 -11.68
N CYS A 163 -11.18 -3.85 -10.38
CA CYS A 163 -11.95 -4.74 -9.52
C CYS A 163 -12.47 -3.92 -8.34
N ILE A 164 -13.66 -3.34 -8.54
CA ILE A 164 -14.30 -2.39 -7.62
C ILE A 164 -15.38 -3.12 -6.84
N GLU A 165 -15.24 -3.14 -5.50
CA GLU A 165 -16.20 -3.74 -4.58
C GLU A 165 -16.67 -5.14 -5.01
N PRO A 166 -15.73 -6.08 -5.30
CA PRO A 166 -16.13 -7.43 -5.74
C PRO A 166 -16.96 -8.13 -4.66
N PRO A 167 -18.16 -8.62 -5.00
CA PRO A 167 -19.09 -9.18 -4.01
C PRO A 167 -18.56 -10.46 -3.34
N GLU A 168 -17.64 -11.18 -3.98
CA GLU A 168 -17.02 -12.37 -3.42
C GLU A 168 -15.78 -12.10 -2.57
N PHE A 169 -15.31 -10.85 -2.46
CA PHE A 169 -14.22 -10.50 -1.56
C PHE A 169 -14.76 -10.13 -0.19
N GLN A 170 -14.15 -10.64 0.89
CA GLN A 170 -14.70 -10.56 2.25
C GLN A 170 -14.79 -9.14 2.85
N ARG A 171 -14.25 -8.13 2.21
CA ARG A 171 -14.25 -6.74 2.69
C ARG A 171 -14.31 -5.78 1.53
N SER A 172 -14.80 -4.55 1.79
CA SER A 172 -14.72 -3.44 0.83
C SER A 172 -13.30 -3.28 0.29
N ALA A 173 -13.16 -3.29 -1.03
CA ALA A 173 -11.87 -3.17 -1.69
C ALA A 173 -12.00 -2.64 -3.12
N HIS A 174 -11.01 -1.86 -3.53
CA HIS A 174 -10.80 -1.47 -4.92
C HIS A 174 -9.40 -1.90 -5.33
N PHE A 175 -9.30 -2.83 -6.29
CA PHE A 175 -8.03 -3.31 -6.81
C PHE A 175 -7.84 -2.88 -8.25
N LEU A 176 -6.57 -2.55 -8.58
CA LEU A 176 -6.06 -2.55 -9.95
C LEU A 176 -5.26 -3.85 -10.13
N LEU A 177 -5.83 -4.79 -10.86
CA LEU A 177 -5.26 -6.11 -11.06
C LEU A 177 -4.41 -6.09 -12.35
N LEU A 178 -3.09 -6.16 -12.20
CA LEU A 178 -2.17 -6.34 -13.32
C LEU A 178 -2.00 -7.84 -13.57
N ASN A 179 -2.64 -8.31 -14.61
CA ASN A 179 -2.81 -9.72 -14.90
C ASN A 179 -1.81 -10.22 -15.96
N TYR A 180 -1.22 -11.37 -15.68
CA TYR A 180 -0.21 -12.00 -16.51
C TYR A 180 -0.61 -13.43 -16.91
N LEU A 181 0.01 -13.93 -17.95
CA LEU A 181 0.09 -15.33 -18.31
C LEU A 181 1.56 -15.76 -18.20
N ALA A 182 1.82 -16.91 -17.64
CA ALA A 182 3.18 -17.44 -17.49
C ALA A 182 3.18 -18.96 -17.57
N CYS A 183 4.36 -19.56 -17.74
CA CYS A 183 4.57 -21.00 -17.63
C CYS A 183 5.42 -21.31 -16.41
N THR A 184 5.28 -22.53 -15.86
CA THR A 184 6.22 -23.03 -14.86
C THR A 184 7.60 -23.24 -15.49
N ALA A 185 8.68 -22.90 -14.75
CA ALA A 185 10.04 -23.18 -15.18
C ALA A 185 10.43 -24.66 -14.97
N ASP A 186 9.78 -25.35 -14.05
CA ASP A 186 10.08 -26.73 -13.69
C ASP A 186 9.18 -27.71 -14.44
N GLN A 187 9.74 -28.84 -14.92
CA GLN A 187 9.01 -29.88 -15.66
C GLN A 187 7.97 -30.62 -14.76
N ASN A 188 8.29 -30.81 -13.49
CA ASN A 188 7.40 -31.40 -12.49
C ASN A 188 7.20 -30.41 -11.33
N PRO A 189 6.37 -29.37 -11.52
CA PRO A 189 6.22 -28.32 -10.54
C PRO A 189 5.58 -28.85 -9.25
N GLN A 190 6.29 -28.70 -8.13
CA GLN A 190 5.77 -29.00 -6.81
C GLN A 190 5.17 -27.72 -6.22
N VAL A 191 3.85 -27.70 -6.08
CA VAL A 191 3.16 -26.56 -5.45
C VAL A 191 3.22 -26.70 -3.94
N ILE A 192 3.80 -25.71 -3.27
CA ILE A 192 3.85 -25.62 -1.81
C ILE A 192 3.07 -24.37 -1.41
N LEU A 193 1.85 -24.58 -0.94
CA LEU A 193 0.98 -23.48 -0.52
C LEU A 193 1.44 -22.90 0.81
N ASN A 194 1.33 -21.56 0.93
CA ASN A 194 1.44 -20.88 2.20
C ASN A 194 0.09 -20.90 2.98
N GLU A 195 0.04 -20.23 4.11
CA GLU A 195 -1.16 -20.18 4.98
C GLU A 195 -2.37 -19.44 4.36
N GLU A 196 -2.17 -18.69 3.29
CA GLU A 196 -3.24 -17.90 2.64
C GLU A 196 -4.13 -18.74 1.73
N ALA A 197 -3.60 -19.84 1.19
CA ALA A 197 -4.31 -20.73 0.28
C ALA A 197 -4.73 -22.03 0.96
N GLN A 198 -5.96 -22.46 0.70
CA GLN A 198 -6.56 -23.67 1.28
C GLN A 198 -6.31 -24.92 0.44
N ALA A 199 -6.26 -24.76 -0.87
CA ALA A 199 -6.11 -25.84 -1.84
C ALA A 199 -5.59 -25.29 -3.17
N PHE A 200 -4.98 -26.17 -3.95
CA PHE A 200 -4.65 -25.89 -5.35
C PHE A 200 -5.10 -27.06 -6.24
N THR A 201 -5.18 -26.78 -7.52
CA THR A 201 -5.42 -27.79 -8.55
C THR A 201 -4.78 -27.38 -9.88
N TRP A 202 -4.36 -28.36 -10.65
CA TRP A 202 -3.97 -28.21 -12.05
C TRP A 202 -5.09 -28.78 -12.91
N LEU A 203 -5.64 -28.00 -13.82
CA LEU A 203 -6.76 -28.42 -14.67
C LEU A 203 -6.61 -27.90 -16.11
N PRO A 204 -6.97 -28.74 -17.09
CA PRO A 204 -7.20 -28.26 -18.44
C PRO A 204 -8.27 -27.16 -18.44
N LEU A 205 -8.18 -26.21 -19.39
CA LEU A 205 -9.08 -25.06 -19.48
C LEU A 205 -10.57 -25.44 -19.37
N ALA A 206 -11.01 -26.47 -20.10
CA ALA A 206 -12.40 -26.89 -20.10
C ALA A 206 -12.93 -27.34 -18.74
N LYS A 207 -12.07 -27.92 -17.89
CA LYS A 207 -12.39 -28.29 -16.51
C LYS A 207 -12.28 -27.11 -15.55
N ALA A 208 -11.27 -26.24 -15.73
CA ALA A 208 -11.10 -25.03 -14.94
C ALA A 208 -12.35 -24.14 -15.03
N LEU A 209 -12.94 -24.01 -16.22
CA LEU A 209 -14.15 -23.23 -16.46
C LEU A 209 -15.41 -23.78 -15.78
N GLN A 210 -15.40 -25.04 -15.31
CA GLN A 210 -16.52 -25.65 -14.56
C GLN A 210 -16.43 -25.38 -13.04
N LEU A 211 -15.29 -24.85 -12.56
CA LEU A 211 -15.16 -24.51 -11.16
C LEU A 211 -15.86 -23.18 -10.84
N GLU A 212 -16.16 -22.98 -9.57
CA GLU A 212 -16.60 -21.69 -9.04
C GLU A 212 -15.40 -20.72 -8.97
N LEU A 213 -15.08 -20.14 -10.13
CA LEU A 213 -14.03 -19.12 -10.23
C LEU A 213 -14.50 -17.80 -9.63
N ASN A 214 -13.57 -17.02 -9.05
CA ASN A 214 -13.85 -15.62 -8.79
C ASN A 214 -13.97 -14.83 -10.11
N ILE A 215 -14.71 -13.73 -10.09
CA ILE A 215 -15.00 -12.91 -11.28
C ILE A 215 -13.72 -12.46 -11.98
N PRO A 216 -12.69 -11.91 -11.28
CA PRO A 216 -11.49 -11.45 -11.96
C PRO A 216 -10.74 -12.55 -12.71
N THR A 217 -10.66 -13.75 -12.15
CA THR A 217 -10.03 -14.90 -12.81
C THR A 217 -10.80 -15.32 -14.06
N ARG A 218 -12.14 -15.34 -13.98
CA ARG A 218 -12.99 -15.64 -15.15
C ARG A 218 -12.73 -14.65 -16.29
N VAL A 219 -12.74 -13.36 -15.99
CA VAL A 219 -12.49 -12.29 -16.99
C VAL A 219 -11.09 -12.45 -17.62
N LEU A 220 -10.08 -12.77 -16.83
CA LEU A 220 -8.73 -12.98 -17.36
C LEU A 220 -8.64 -14.21 -18.29
N ILE A 221 -9.27 -15.32 -17.90
CA ILE A 221 -9.33 -16.52 -18.76
C ILE A 221 -10.04 -16.21 -20.08
N ASP A 222 -11.19 -15.55 -20.04
CA ASP A 222 -11.95 -15.19 -21.22
C ASP A 222 -11.13 -14.29 -22.17
N GLU A 223 -10.36 -13.35 -21.63
CA GLU A 223 -9.47 -12.49 -22.41
C GLU A 223 -8.31 -13.29 -23.04
N CYS A 224 -7.71 -14.24 -22.32
CA CYS A 224 -6.67 -15.11 -22.86
C CYS A 224 -7.21 -16.01 -23.98
N VAL A 225 -8.43 -16.55 -23.84
CA VAL A 225 -9.10 -17.33 -24.90
C VAL A 225 -9.38 -16.44 -26.12
N ARG A 226 -9.91 -15.24 -25.93
CA ARG A 226 -10.19 -14.27 -26.99
C ARG A 226 -8.93 -13.92 -27.80
N ARG A 227 -7.77 -13.86 -27.13
CA ARG A 227 -6.45 -13.63 -27.78
C ARG A 227 -5.85 -14.88 -28.40
N GLY A 228 -6.45 -16.06 -28.25
CA GLY A 228 -5.92 -17.33 -28.73
C GLY A 228 -4.70 -17.83 -27.95
N LEU A 229 -4.50 -17.34 -26.73
CA LEU A 229 -3.41 -17.72 -25.84
C LEU A 229 -3.72 -18.98 -25.02
N LEU A 230 -5.00 -19.30 -24.84
CA LEU A 230 -5.52 -20.53 -24.24
C LEU A 230 -6.46 -21.24 -25.21
N ARG A 231 -6.44 -22.59 -25.21
CA ARG A 231 -7.23 -23.42 -26.11
C ARG A 231 -7.94 -24.56 -25.36
#